data_9622519b0c4abcea3ebf4e389c54ab2a
#
_entry.id   9622519b0c4abcea3ebf4e389c54ab2a
#
_cell.length_a   1.000
_cell.length_b   1.000
_cell.length_c   1.000
_cell.angle_alpha   90.00
_cell.angle_beta   90.00
_cell.angle_gamma   90.00
#
_symmetry.space_group_name_H-M   'P 1'
#
loop_
_entity.id
_entity.type
_entity.pdbx_description
1 polymer ?
#
loop_
_entity_poly.entity_id
_entity_poly.type
_entity_poly.pdbx_seq_one_letter_code
_entity_poly.pdbx_strand_id
1 'polypeptide(L)'
;MKASAFVYPWDVVGDPGAAGRIAGLGVRQATLASAYHSTRALTPRHPRHRIVTAAHAAVLYPVDDARWEGRALRPYAAGEWAPGDAYGEAAGALAEAGLDVHTWVVLAHNSRMGAEHPSTSVVNAYGDRYAWAPCIAQADTRAYLVDLAVEAAVRPGALGTELESLGWYGLTHLHAHDKIGGVGLGDAGQYLMSLCFCAACRAGYGGHGLDADDLASAVREALEPVWRGDVPSEGGWPLVEKLLGGETAAATRVWREGVARSLQETVVAAVRAAAPTGFQVLLHADPVSYHCGANAGVDPGHILSVADGVVVPCTGGVGPLTPFAEQGRDAAVLAANFTVVSGMGGSPGTLADDAARAAAAGASELRLYHAGLASDGDLDAVRTVLTGPA
;
A
#
# COMPACT_ATOMS: atom_id res chain seq x y z
N MET A 1 -2.75 23.06 4.38
CA MET A 1 -3.30 21.70 4.14
C MET A 1 -3.36 20.92 5.45
N LYS A 2 -4.40 20.07 5.66
CA LYS A 2 -4.42 19.10 6.76
C LYS A 2 -3.26 18.12 6.59
N ALA A 3 -2.54 17.82 7.68
CA ALA A 3 -1.44 16.86 7.66
C ALA A 3 -1.73 15.68 8.59
N SER A 4 -1.35 14.47 8.16
CA SER A 4 -1.36 13.24 8.96
C SER A 4 0.05 12.66 9.04
N ALA A 5 0.37 12.03 10.17
CA ALA A 5 1.62 11.31 10.36
C ALA A 5 1.39 9.80 10.46
N PHE A 6 2.15 9.00 9.73
CA PHE A 6 2.16 7.56 9.87
C PHE A 6 2.87 7.16 11.16
N VAL A 7 2.28 6.20 11.88
CA VAL A 7 2.83 5.62 13.10
C VAL A 7 2.46 4.15 13.22
N TYR A 8 3.28 3.40 13.93
CA TYR A 8 2.96 2.05 14.37
C TYR A 8 2.46 2.07 15.83
N PRO A 9 1.66 1.10 16.26
CA PRO A 9 1.27 0.99 17.67
C PRO A 9 2.47 0.96 18.63
N TRP A 10 3.55 0.26 18.28
CA TRP A 10 4.77 0.20 19.09
C TRP A 10 5.58 1.51 19.16
N ASP A 11 5.23 2.54 18.39
CA ASP A 11 5.80 3.87 18.53
C ASP A 11 5.16 4.63 19.70
N VAL A 12 3.96 4.20 20.14
CA VAL A 12 3.10 4.86 21.13
C VAL A 12 2.97 4.04 22.40
N VAL A 13 2.66 2.74 22.28
CA VAL A 13 2.43 1.86 23.42
C VAL A 13 3.67 1.75 24.31
N GLY A 14 3.51 2.09 25.59
CA GLY A 14 4.60 2.08 26.55
C GLY A 14 5.49 3.33 26.57
N ASP A 15 5.11 4.36 25.83
CA ASP A 15 5.70 5.71 25.89
C ASP A 15 4.62 6.77 26.15
N PRO A 16 4.41 7.20 27.39
CA PRO A 16 3.37 8.17 27.74
C PRO A 16 3.50 9.53 27.04
N GLY A 17 4.69 9.87 26.56
CA GLY A 17 4.93 11.14 25.87
C GLY A 17 4.75 11.07 24.35
N ALA A 18 4.60 9.88 23.77
CA ALA A 18 4.62 9.70 22.31
C ALA A 18 3.48 10.45 21.60
N ALA A 19 2.25 10.26 22.03
CA ALA A 19 1.07 10.89 21.43
C ALA A 19 1.16 12.43 21.47
N GLY A 20 1.59 12.98 22.61
CA GLY A 20 1.80 14.43 22.76
C GLY A 20 2.90 14.98 21.84
N ARG A 21 3.99 14.22 21.64
CA ARG A 21 5.05 14.61 20.68
C ARG A 21 4.55 14.58 19.22
N ILE A 22 3.73 13.59 18.86
CA ILE A 22 3.14 13.50 17.52
C ILE A 22 2.19 14.68 17.29
N ALA A 23 1.28 14.97 18.24
CA ALA A 23 0.38 16.11 18.16
C ALA A 23 1.16 17.45 18.09
N GLY A 24 2.26 17.56 18.84
CA GLY A 24 3.17 18.72 18.85
C GLY A 24 3.90 18.96 17.52
N LEU A 25 3.84 18.05 16.55
CA LEU A 25 4.33 18.31 15.18
C LEU A 25 3.44 19.28 14.40
N GLY A 26 2.21 19.55 14.85
CA GLY A 26 1.22 20.34 14.12
C GLY A 26 0.36 19.51 13.15
N VAL A 27 0.46 18.19 13.18
CA VAL A 27 -0.47 17.32 12.44
C VAL A 27 -1.85 17.31 13.10
N ARG A 28 -2.89 17.07 12.32
CA ARG A 28 -4.27 16.93 12.79
C ARG A 28 -4.72 15.49 12.91
N GLN A 29 -3.98 14.58 12.30
CA GLN A 29 -4.35 13.18 12.18
C GLN A 29 -3.13 12.29 12.37
N ALA A 30 -3.37 11.10 12.90
CA ALA A 30 -2.42 9.99 12.87
C ALA A 30 -2.98 8.86 11.98
N THR A 31 -2.16 8.36 11.08
CA THR A 31 -2.45 7.16 10.27
C THR A 31 -1.75 5.99 10.96
N LEU A 32 -2.52 5.21 11.74
CA LEU A 32 -2.04 4.19 12.66
C LEU A 32 -2.18 2.80 12.06
N ALA A 33 -1.09 2.03 11.98
CA ALA A 33 -1.13 0.67 11.47
C ALA A 33 -2.03 -0.23 12.32
N SER A 34 -3.03 -0.86 11.69
CA SER A 34 -3.91 -1.87 12.29
C SER A 34 -3.65 -3.26 11.74
N ALA A 35 -3.26 -3.37 10.45
CA ALA A 35 -2.75 -4.59 9.82
C ALA A 35 -1.51 -4.23 8.99
N TYR A 36 -0.39 -4.90 9.27
CA TYR A 36 0.88 -4.53 8.65
C TYR A 36 1.73 -5.76 8.32
N HIS A 37 2.60 -5.63 7.32
CA HIS A 37 3.51 -6.68 6.89
C HIS A 37 4.72 -6.83 7.84
N SER A 38 5.58 -7.83 7.60
CA SER A 38 6.84 -8.00 8.34
C SER A 38 7.74 -6.77 8.16
N THR A 39 8.34 -6.32 9.27
CA THR A 39 9.28 -5.18 9.23
C THR A 39 10.28 -5.23 10.36
N ARG A 40 11.41 -4.57 10.18
CA ARG A 40 12.35 -4.25 11.24
C ARG A 40 12.49 -2.74 11.31
N ALA A 41 11.93 -2.16 12.34
CA ALA A 41 11.79 -0.73 12.54
C ALA A 41 12.69 -0.21 13.66
N LEU A 42 13.36 0.92 13.44
CA LEU A 42 13.97 1.69 14.51
C LEU A 42 12.90 2.52 15.22
N THR A 43 13.04 2.68 16.53
CA THR A 43 12.17 3.49 17.38
C THR A 43 13.05 4.48 18.17
N PRO A 44 13.54 5.56 17.53
CA PRO A 44 14.61 6.40 18.07
C PRO A 44 14.30 7.02 19.45
N ARG A 45 13.03 7.27 19.74
CA ARG A 45 12.58 7.97 20.96
C ARG A 45 11.93 7.07 22.01
N HIS A 46 11.62 5.82 21.65
CA HIS A 46 10.89 4.96 22.58
C HIS A 46 11.73 4.64 23.83
N PRO A 47 11.20 4.77 25.05
CA PRO A 47 12.00 4.63 26.27
C PRO A 47 12.46 3.19 26.57
N ARG A 48 11.73 2.18 26.07
CA ARG A 48 11.98 0.78 26.39
C ARG A 48 12.76 -0.01 25.34
N HIS A 49 12.67 0.38 24.07
CA HIS A 49 13.31 -0.33 22.94
C HIS A 49 13.79 0.64 21.86
N ARG A 50 14.71 0.18 21.03
CA ARG A 50 15.26 0.91 19.88
C ARG A 50 15.01 0.22 18.54
N ILE A 51 14.63 -1.04 18.59
CA ILE A 51 14.32 -1.88 17.42
C ILE A 51 13.08 -2.70 17.74
N VAL A 52 12.15 -2.73 16.79
CA VAL A 52 11.03 -3.68 16.76
C VAL A 52 11.18 -4.55 15.52
N THR A 53 11.02 -5.85 15.69
CA THR A 53 10.99 -6.82 14.59
C THR A 53 9.63 -7.49 14.56
N ALA A 54 8.77 -7.04 13.64
CA ALA A 54 7.54 -7.72 13.28
C ALA A 54 7.88 -8.86 12.33
N ALA A 55 7.81 -10.09 12.82
CA ALA A 55 8.33 -11.27 12.13
C ALA A 55 7.50 -11.66 10.88
N HIS A 56 6.23 -11.31 10.85
CA HIS A 56 5.30 -11.64 9.76
C HIS A 56 4.19 -10.58 9.65
N ALA A 57 3.45 -10.61 8.55
CA ALA A 57 2.25 -9.81 8.39
C ALA A 57 1.20 -10.22 9.44
N ALA A 58 0.68 -9.24 10.19
CA ALA A 58 -0.21 -9.47 11.31
C ALA A 58 -1.21 -8.33 11.49
N VAL A 59 -2.33 -8.64 12.15
CA VAL A 59 -3.20 -7.63 12.74
C VAL A 59 -2.67 -7.26 14.12
N LEU A 60 -2.79 -5.98 14.48
CA LEU A 60 -2.20 -5.39 15.70
C LEU A 60 -3.25 -5.14 16.79
N TYR A 61 -4.32 -5.92 16.73
CA TYR A 61 -5.47 -5.94 17.62
C TYR A 61 -5.96 -7.39 17.81
N PRO A 62 -6.79 -7.72 18.80
CA PRO A 62 -7.38 -9.04 18.94
C PRO A 62 -8.30 -9.39 17.76
N VAL A 63 -8.05 -10.53 17.13
CA VAL A 63 -8.83 -11.05 15.99
C VAL A 63 -10.25 -11.39 16.44
N ASP A 64 -11.25 -11.03 15.66
CA ASP A 64 -12.64 -11.47 15.84
C ASP A 64 -12.80 -12.89 15.26
N ASP A 65 -12.65 -13.91 16.08
CA ASP A 65 -12.73 -15.30 15.68
C ASP A 65 -14.04 -15.66 14.99
N ALA A 66 -15.16 -15.00 15.34
CA ALA A 66 -16.45 -15.27 14.74
C ALA A 66 -16.49 -14.84 13.25
N ARG A 67 -15.82 -13.77 12.89
CA ARG A 67 -15.67 -13.32 11.48
C ARG A 67 -14.95 -14.34 10.62
N TRP A 68 -13.99 -15.04 11.19
CA TRP A 68 -13.09 -15.95 10.49
C TRP A 68 -13.52 -17.42 10.57
N GLU A 69 -14.64 -17.71 11.23
CA GLU A 69 -15.19 -19.07 11.28
C GLU A 69 -15.54 -19.56 9.87
N GLY A 70 -15.05 -20.76 9.53
CA GLY A 70 -15.27 -21.37 8.21
C GLY A 70 -14.50 -20.73 7.04
N ARG A 71 -13.64 -19.72 7.28
CA ARG A 71 -12.78 -19.13 6.25
C ARG A 71 -11.54 -19.99 5.97
N ALA A 72 -11.20 -20.13 4.68
CA ALA A 72 -10.00 -20.87 4.26
C ALA A 72 -8.70 -20.17 4.71
N LEU A 73 -8.72 -18.82 4.77
CA LEU A 73 -7.59 -18.00 5.18
C LEU A 73 -7.98 -17.14 6.37
N ARG A 74 -7.04 -16.89 7.26
CA ARG A 74 -7.21 -16.06 8.48
C ARG A 74 -6.04 -15.10 8.65
N PRO A 75 -6.23 -13.93 9.29
CA PRO A 75 -5.11 -13.08 9.66
C PRO A 75 -4.29 -13.72 10.78
N TYR A 76 -3.02 -13.36 10.81
CA TYR A 76 -2.13 -13.75 11.90
C TYR A 76 -2.18 -12.69 12.99
N ALA A 77 -2.25 -13.12 14.22
CA ALA A 77 -2.04 -12.23 15.36
C ALA A 77 -0.57 -11.79 15.43
N ALA A 78 -0.33 -10.61 15.92
CA ALA A 78 1.01 -10.15 16.24
C ALA A 78 1.61 -10.98 17.38
N GLY A 79 2.94 -11.08 17.38
CA GLY A 79 3.69 -11.64 18.50
C GLY A 79 3.98 -10.58 19.58
N GLU A 80 5.06 -10.80 20.33
CA GLU A 80 5.52 -9.92 21.42
C GLU A 80 5.79 -8.47 21.00
N TRP A 81 5.90 -8.20 19.69
CA TRP A 81 6.13 -6.84 19.19
C TRP A 81 4.90 -5.92 19.21
N ALA A 82 3.69 -6.49 19.33
CA ALA A 82 2.44 -5.77 19.51
C ALA A 82 1.44 -6.66 20.28
N PRO A 83 1.66 -6.89 21.59
CA PRO A 83 0.84 -7.79 22.38
C PRO A 83 -0.55 -7.19 22.68
N GLY A 84 -1.54 -8.07 22.86
CA GLY A 84 -2.90 -7.67 23.24
C GLY A 84 -3.59 -6.79 22.18
N ASP A 85 -4.19 -5.69 22.60
CA ASP A 85 -4.79 -4.68 21.72
C ASP A 85 -3.88 -3.46 21.59
N ALA A 86 -2.69 -3.68 21.02
CA ALA A 86 -1.72 -2.60 20.83
C ALA A 86 -2.28 -1.46 19.96
N TYR A 87 -3.13 -1.79 18.97
CA TYR A 87 -3.82 -0.78 18.17
C TYR A 87 -4.76 0.06 19.02
N GLY A 88 -5.64 -0.57 19.81
CA GLY A 88 -6.62 0.14 20.64
C GLY A 88 -5.96 1.04 21.69
N GLU A 89 -4.87 0.57 22.35
CA GLU A 89 -4.10 1.35 23.29
C GLU A 89 -3.47 2.59 22.62
N ALA A 90 -2.85 2.42 21.46
CA ALA A 90 -2.22 3.51 20.72
C ALA A 90 -3.27 4.51 20.18
N ALA A 91 -4.38 4.01 19.62
CA ALA A 91 -5.47 4.84 19.09
C ALA A 91 -6.09 5.70 20.19
N GLY A 92 -6.34 5.13 21.39
CA GLY A 92 -6.84 5.86 22.55
C GLY A 92 -5.90 7.00 22.95
N ALA A 93 -4.59 6.72 23.09
CA ALA A 93 -3.61 7.73 23.45
C ALA A 93 -3.50 8.86 22.42
N LEU A 94 -3.56 8.53 21.11
CA LEU A 94 -3.54 9.53 20.04
C LEU A 94 -4.80 10.40 20.04
N ALA A 95 -5.98 9.82 20.25
CA ALA A 95 -7.24 10.54 20.35
C ALA A 95 -7.27 11.46 21.58
N GLU A 96 -6.79 11.00 22.74
CA GLU A 96 -6.64 11.81 23.94
C GLU A 96 -5.69 13.01 23.75
N ALA A 97 -4.69 12.87 22.87
CA ALA A 97 -3.81 13.97 22.46
C ALA A 97 -4.45 14.93 21.43
N GLY A 98 -5.72 14.73 21.06
CA GLY A 98 -6.48 15.57 20.14
C GLY A 98 -6.27 15.28 18.66
N LEU A 99 -5.79 14.09 18.31
CA LEU A 99 -5.60 13.66 16.93
C LEU A 99 -6.79 12.85 16.43
N ASP A 100 -7.22 13.11 15.20
CA ASP A 100 -8.03 12.16 14.43
C ASP A 100 -7.21 10.89 14.19
N VAL A 101 -7.83 9.72 14.29
CA VAL A 101 -7.14 8.45 14.01
C VAL A 101 -7.74 7.80 12.76
N HIS A 102 -6.90 7.54 11.78
CA HIS A 102 -7.20 6.65 10.65
C HIS A 102 -6.44 5.34 10.80
N THR A 103 -7.07 4.25 10.44
CA THR A 103 -6.37 2.97 10.36
C THR A 103 -5.49 2.93 9.11
N TRP A 104 -4.36 2.25 9.20
CA TRP A 104 -3.51 1.91 8.06
C TRP A 104 -3.51 0.39 7.88
N VAL A 105 -4.00 -0.06 6.73
CA VAL A 105 -4.26 -1.47 6.46
C VAL A 105 -3.48 -1.92 5.23
N VAL A 106 -2.47 -2.76 5.42
CA VAL A 106 -1.75 -3.41 4.32
C VAL A 106 -2.44 -4.73 3.97
N LEU A 107 -2.86 -4.90 2.73
CA LEU A 107 -3.74 -5.97 2.28
C LEU A 107 -2.99 -7.08 1.52
N ALA A 108 -2.72 -6.92 0.23
CA ALA A 108 -2.19 -7.98 -0.63
C ALA A 108 -0.66 -8.15 -0.54
N HIS A 109 -0.11 -8.13 0.68
CA HIS A 109 1.31 -8.34 0.94
C HIS A 109 1.53 -9.17 2.22
N ASN A 110 1.73 -10.50 2.08
CA ASN A 110 1.80 -11.41 3.22
C ASN A 110 2.63 -12.66 2.92
N SER A 111 3.93 -12.60 3.20
CA SER A 111 4.87 -13.71 2.94
C SER A 111 4.54 -14.98 3.73
N ARG A 112 4.05 -14.85 4.97
CA ARG A 112 3.68 -16.01 5.80
C ARG A 112 2.49 -16.75 5.21
N MET A 113 1.47 -16.01 4.76
CA MET A 113 0.30 -16.61 4.12
C MET A 113 0.70 -17.37 2.85
N GLY A 114 1.55 -16.79 2.01
CA GLY A 114 2.03 -17.46 0.80
C GLY A 114 2.90 -18.68 1.07
N ALA A 115 3.65 -18.70 2.19
CA ALA A 115 4.43 -19.87 2.61
C ALA A 115 3.55 -21.00 3.15
N GLU A 116 2.54 -20.68 3.96
CA GLU A 116 1.62 -21.66 4.55
C GLU A 116 0.54 -22.11 3.57
N HIS A 117 0.13 -21.23 2.62
CA HIS A 117 -0.87 -21.48 1.59
C HIS A 117 -0.32 -21.15 0.19
N PRO A 118 0.62 -21.94 -0.36
CA PRO A 118 1.31 -21.60 -1.63
C PRO A 118 0.39 -21.42 -2.83
N SER A 119 -0.79 -22.06 -2.82
CA SER A 119 -1.79 -21.91 -3.89
C SER A 119 -2.33 -20.49 -4.02
N THR A 120 -2.25 -19.66 -2.96
CA THR A 120 -2.73 -18.26 -2.98
C THR A 120 -1.79 -17.31 -3.69
N SER A 121 -0.53 -17.69 -3.91
CA SER A 121 0.52 -16.82 -4.41
C SER A 121 0.43 -16.58 -5.92
N VAL A 122 0.94 -15.42 -6.36
CA VAL A 122 1.26 -15.16 -7.77
C VAL A 122 2.26 -16.21 -8.27
N VAL A 123 2.06 -16.71 -9.49
CA VAL A 123 2.97 -17.61 -10.20
C VAL A 123 3.36 -16.94 -11.51
N ASN A 124 4.64 -16.65 -11.71
CA ASN A 124 5.10 -15.97 -12.92
C ASN A 124 5.17 -16.91 -14.15
N ALA A 125 5.57 -16.38 -15.31
CA ALA A 125 5.68 -17.14 -16.56
C ALA A 125 6.72 -18.27 -16.55
N TYR A 126 7.64 -18.26 -15.59
CA TYR A 126 8.66 -19.30 -15.38
C TYR A 126 8.22 -20.38 -14.38
N GLY A 127 7.07 -20.17 -13.71
CA GLY A 127 6.56 -21.07 -12.69
C GLY A 127 7.00 -20.71 -11.26
N ASP A 128 7.77 -19.63 -11.06
CA ASP A 128 8.18 -19.20 -9.73
C ASP A 128 7.02 -18.58 -8.96
N ARG A 129 6.95 -18.88 -7.67
CA ARG A 129 5.91 -18.39 -6.77
C ARG A 129 6.41 -17.20 -5.97
N TYR A 130 5.59 -16.17 -5.91
CA TYR A 130 5.82 -14.98 -5.09
C TYR A 130 5.07 -15.11 -3.77
N ALA A 131 5.66 -15.79 -2.79
CA ALA A 131 5.01 -16.01 -1.48
C ALA A 131 4.54 -14.72 -0.82
N TRP A 132 5.20 -13.59 -1.08
CA TRP A 132 4.84 -12.27 -0.54
C TRP A 132 3.64 -11.62 -1.23
N ALA A 133 3.26 -12.07 -2.43
CA ALA A 133 2.24 -11.47 -3.29
C ALA A 133 1.05 -12.41 -3.50
N PRO A 134 -0.01 -12.30 -2.71
CA PRO A 134 -1.25 -13.03 -2.94
C PRO A 134 -1.87 -12.66 -4.29
N CYS A 135 -2.36 -13.67 -5.02
CA CYS A 135 -3.05 -13.45 -6.28
C CYS A 135 -4.50 -13.01 -6.03
N ILE A 136 -4.80 -11.77 -6.30
CA ILE A 136 -6.11 -11.15 -6.08
C ILE A 136 -7.23 -11.64 -7.02
N ALA A 137 -6.91 -12.50 -7.99
CA ALA A 137 -7.91 -13.17 -8.82
C ALA A 137 -8.52 -14.43 -8.16
N GLN A 138 -7.88 -14.96 -7.10
CA GLN A 138 -8.35 -16.18 -6.44
C GLN A 138 -9.46 -15.88 -5.43
N ALA A 139 -10.49 -16.72 -5.43
CA ALA A 139 -11.68 -16.50 -4.60
C ALA A 139 -11.37 -16.42 -3.09
N ASP A 140 -10.57 -17.36 -2.57
CA ASP A 140 -10.20 -17.37 -1.14
C ASP A 140 -9.36 -16.15 -0.75
N THR A 141 -8.42 -15.75 -1.62
CA THR A 141 -7.63 -14.53 -1.43
C THR A 141 -8.53 -13.29 -1.40
N ARG A 142 -9.47 -13.18 -2.34
CA ARG A 142 -10.43 -12.05 -2.36
C ARG A 142 -11.30 -12.01 -1.10
N ALA A 143 -11.85 -13.16 -0.69
CA ALA A 143 -12.64 -13.24 0.54
C ALA A 143 -11.83 -12.80 1.77
N TYR A 144 -10.59 -13.30 1.88
CA TYR A 144 -9.66 -12.90 2.93
C TYR A 144 -9.39 -11.39 2.94
N LEU A 145 -9.09 -10.79 1.78
CA LEU A 145 -8.80 -9.36 1.68
C LEU A 145 -10.00 -8.48 2.03
N VAL A 146 -11.20 -8.88 1.64
CA VAL A 146 -12.44 -8.16 1.99
C VAL A 146 -12.68 -8.22 3.51
N ASP A 147 -12.62 -9.41 4.11
CA ASP A 147 -12.85 -9.56 5.55
C ASP A 147 -11.75 -8.87 6.38
N LEU A 148 -10.49 -8.97 5.97
CA LEU A 148 -9.37 -8.25 6.60
C LEU A 148 -9.55 -6.74 6.52
N ALA A 149 -9.93 -6.22 5.35
CA ALA A 149 -10.14 -4.79 5.18
C ALA A 149 -11.25 -4.28 6.11
N VAL A 150 -12.38 -4.98 6.19
CA VAL A 150 -13.48 -4.60 7.08
C VAL A 150 -13.05 -4.62 8.54
N GLU A 151 -12.42 -5.71 8.98
CA GLU A 151 -12.03 -5.85 10.39
C GLU A 151 -10.94 -4.85 10.78
N ALA A 152 -9.89 -4.70 9.95
CA ALA A 152 -8.77 -3.84 10.26
C ALA A 152 -9.05 -2.35 10.05
N ALA A 153 -9.93 -1.99 9.13
CA ALA A 153 -10.30 -0.59 8.90
C ALA A 153 -11.26 -0.06 9.95
N VAL A 154 -12.33 -0.81 10.26
CA VAL A 154 -13.40 -0.33 11.14
C VAL A 154 -13.06 -0.69 12.60
N ARG A 155 -12.08 0.01 13.16
CA ARG A 155 -11.67 -0.16 14.55
C ARG A 155 -12.32 0.90 15.46
N PRO A 156 -12.53 0.59 16.75
CA PRO A 156 -13.05 1.57 17.71
C PRO A 156 -12.21 2.86 17.69
N GLY A 157 -12.87 4.02 17.60
CA GLY A 157 -12.23 5.32 17.59
C GLY A 157 -11.64 5.75 16.24
N ALA A 158 -11.61 4.90 15.23
CA ALA A 158 -11.16 5.28 13.90
C ALA A 158 -12.21 6.12 13.16
N LEU A 159 -11.78 7.21 12.54
CA LEU A 159 -12.61 8.11 11.74
C LEU A 159 -12.48 7.84 10.23
N GLY A 160 -11.54 6.99 9.84
CA GLY A 160 -11.30 6.60 8.46
C GLY A 160 -10.22 5.54 8.35
N THR A 161 -9.91 5.16 7.13
CA THR A 161 -8.90 4.17 6.80
C THR A 161 -8.09 4.56 5.57
N GLU A 162 -6.85 4.12 5.53
CA GLU A 162 -5.95 4.19 4.38
C GLU A 162 -5.56 2.75 3.98
N LEU A 163 -6.09 2.28 2.84
CA LEU A 163 -5.92 0.93 2.34
C LEU A 163 -4.70 0.86 1.42
N GLU A 164 -3.69 0.11 1.81
CA GLU A 164 -2.46 -0.09 1.06
C GLU A 164 -2.43 -1.49 0.44
N SER A 165 -1.77 -1.64 -0.70
CA SER A 165 -1.67 -2.91 -1.43
C SER A 165 -3.03 -3.49 -1.83
N LEU A 166 -4.02 -2.65 -2.14
CA LEU A 166 -5.34 -3.08 -2.61
C LEU A 166 -5.35 -3.25 -4.14
N GLY A 167 -4.53 -4.13 -4.64
CA GLY A 167 -4.35 -4.42 -6.06
C GLY A 167 -3.31 -5.51 -6.30
N TRP A 168 -2.76 -5.54 -7.51
CA TRP A 168 -1.69 -6.48 -7.85
C TRP A 168 -0.37 -6.05 -7.19
N TYR A 169 0.17 -6.89 -6.31
CA TYR A 169 1.49 -6.65 -5.72
C TYR A 169 2.64 -7.11 -6.64
N GLY A 170 2.51 -8.29 -7.25
CA GLY A 170 3.42 -8.79 -8.27
C GLY A 170 4.86 -8.99 -7.80
N LEU A 171 5.81 -8.65 -8.67
CA LEU A 171 7.25 -8.77 -8.42
C LEU A 171 7.79 -7.73 -7.43
N THR A 172 7.00 -6.73 -7.02
CA THR A 172 7.47 -5.69 -6.12
C THR A 172 8.14 -6.28 -4.87
N HIS A 173 9.01 -5.52 -4.24
CA HIS A 173 9.92 -5.93 -3.19
C HIS A 173 9.29 -6.81 -2.10
N LEU A 174 10.06 -7.77 -1.62
CA LEU A 174 9.75 -8.60 -0.46
C LEU A 174 10.17 -7.90 0.84
N HIS A 175 11.39 -7.37 0.88
CA HIS A 175 12.00 -6.64 2.00
C HIS A 175 13.27 -5.90 1.58
N ALA A 176 13.91 -5.18 2.50
CA ALA A 176 15.09 -4.34 2.24
C ALA A 176 16.33 -5.07 1.67
N HIS A 177 16.38 -6.40 1.71
CA HIS A 177 17.50 -7.18 1.18
C HIS A 177 17.23 -7.81 -0.19
N ASP A 178 16.20 -7.35 -0.91
CA ASP A 178 15.90 -7.81 -2.25
C ASP A 178 17.06 -7.59 -3.22
N LYS A 179 17.25 -8.55 -4.11
CA LYS A 179 18.29 -8.52 -5.15
C LYS A 179 17.69 -8.57 -6.56
N ILE A 180 16.47 -8.07 -6.72
CA ILE A 180 15.75 -8.04 -7.99
C ILE A 180 16.28 -7.00 -8.98
N GLY A 181 17.19 -6.12 -8.56
CA GLY A 181 17.87 -5.13 -9.40
C GLY A 181 19.09 -5.65 -10.14
N GLY A 182 19.30 -6.99 -10.24
CA GLY A 182 20.43 -7.57 -10.96
C GLY A 182 20.45 -7.32 -12.47
N VAL A 183 19.27 -7.04 -13.04
CA VAL A 183 19.05 -6.60 -14.42
C VAL A 183 18.07 -5.45 -14.47
N GLY A 184 18.13 -4.62 -15.50
CA GLY A 184 17.24 -3.47 -15.70
C GLY A 184 15.90 -3.87 -16.28
N LEU A 185 14.97 -4.36 -15.47
CA LEU A 185 13.63 -4.77 -15.92
C LEU A 185 12.80 -3.60 -16.48
N GLY A 186 12.93 -2.41 -15.90
CA GLY A 186 12.03 -1.29 -16.19
C GLY A 186 10.55 -1.62 -15.89
N ASP A 187 9.65 -0.71 -16.18
CA ASP A 187 8.20 -0.89 -15.89
C ASP A 187 7.59 -2.04 -16.71
N ALA A 188 7.97 -2.16 -17.99
CA ALA A 188 7.48 -3.23 -18.85
C ALA A 188 7.92 -4.62 -18.37
N GLY A 189 9.21 -4.78 -18.02
CA GLY A 189 9.71 -6.04 -17.48
C GLY A 189 9.10 -6.38 -16.12
N GLN A 190 8.89 -5.40 -15.25
CA GLN A 190 8.16 -5.61 -14.00
C GLN A 190 6.72 -6.05 -14.24
N TYR A 191 6.02 -5.43 -15.20
CA TYR A 191 4.68 -5.86 -15.58
C TYR A 191 4.66 -7.32 -16.04
N LEU A 192 5.55 -7.68 -16.98
CA LEU A 192 5.65 -9.05 -17.52
C LEU A 192 5.96 -10.08 -16.44
N MET A 193 6.90 -9.79 -15.54
CA MET A 193 7.22 -10.65 -14.40
C MET A 193 6.10 -10.71 -13.35
N SER A 194 5.18 -9.74 -13.36
CA SER A 194 4.04 -9.69 -12.44
C SER A 194 2.76 -10.31 -13.02
N LEU A 195 2.76 -10.78 -14.28
CA LEU A 195 1.66 -11.56 -14.82
C LEU A 195 1.55 -12.89 -14.07
N CYS A 196 0.35 -13.19 -13.58
CA CYS A 196 0.11 -14.40 -12.80
C CYS A 196 -0.44 -15.52 -13.68
N PHE A 197 0.12 -16.71 -13.55
CA PHE A 197 -0.27 -17.93 -14.28
C PHE A 197 -0.85 -19.01 -13.34
N CYS A 198 -1.40 -18.64 -12.17
CA CYS A 198 -2.20 -19.55 -11.36
C CYS A 198 -3.49 -19.96 -12.09
N ALA A 199 -4.17 -21.00 -11.60
CA ALA A 199 -5.38 -21.53 -12.27
C ALA A 199 -6.45 -20.45 -12.55
N ALA A 200 -6.69 -19.53 -11.60
CA ALA A 200 -7.68 -18.46 -11.75
C ALA A 200 -7.28 -17.48 -12.87
N CYS A 201 -5.99 -17.08 -12.94
CA CYS A 201 -5.51 -16.17 -13.98
C CYS A 201 -5.46 -16.82 -15.34
N ARG A 202 -5.07 -18.11 -15.44
CA ARG A 202 -5.11 -18.87 -16.68
C ARG A 202 -6.53 -18.94 -17.25
N ALA A 203 -7.53 -19.24 -16.40
CA ALA A 203 -8.93 -19.21 -16.80
C ALA A 203 -9.39 -17.81 -17.24
N GLY A 204 -8.94 -16.79 -16.54
CA GLY A 204 -9.23 -15.38 -16.87
C GLY A 204 -8.67 -14.98 -18.25
N TYR A 205 -7.43 -15.33 -18.55
CA TYR A 205 -6.84 -15.10 -19.87
C TYR A 205 -7.63 -15.79 -20.98
N GLY A 206 -8.06 -17.05 -20.76
CA GLY A 206 -8.93 -17.79 -21.70
C GLY A 206 -10.24 -17.06 -21.98
N GLY A 207 -10.85 -16.43 -20.96
CA GLY A 207 -12.02 -15.57 -21.10
C GLY A 207 -11.81 -14.34 -21.99
N HIS A 208 -10.56 -13.93 -22.20
CA HIS A 208 -10.14 -12.84 -23.09
C HIS A 208 -9.48 -13.32 -24.39
N GLY A 209 -9.65 -14.59 -24.73
CA GLY A 209 -9.15 -15.19 -26.01
C GLY A 209 -7.66 -15.47 -26.01
N LEU A 210 -6.99 -15.49 -24.86
CA LEU A 210 -5.57 -15.82 -24.77
C LEU A 210 -5.36 -17.28 -24.31
N ASP A 211 -4.53 -18.03 -25.02
CA ASP A 211 -3.97 -19.26 -24.47
C ASP A 211 -2.89 -18.91 -23.45
N ALA A 212 -2.98 -19.49 -22.25
CA ALA A 212 -2.11 -19.11 -21.14
C ALA A 212 -0.68 -19.68 -21.30
N ASP A 213 -0.49 -20.79 -22.01
CA ASP A 213 0.84 -21.36 -22.26
C ASP A 213 1.56 -20.58 -23.36
N ASP A 214 0.84 -20.17 -24.40
CA ASP A 214 1.34 -19.28 -25.44
C ASP A 214 1.72 -17.91 -24.84
N LEU A 215 0.87 -17.34 -23.98
CA LEU A 215 1.17 -16.09 -23.27
C LEU A 215 2.43 -16.23 -22.40
N ALA A 216 2.55 -17.32 -21.63
CA ALA A 216 3.74 -17.55 -20.80
C ALA A 216 5.01 -17.68 -21.65
N SER A 217 4.89 -18.31 -22.82
CA SER A 217 6.01 -18.42 -23.78
C SER A 217 6.41 -17.07 -24.34
N ALA A 218 5.43 -16.27 -24.79
CA ALA A 218 5.67 -14.90 -25.26
C ALA A 218 6.32 -14.01 -24.20
N VAL A 219 5.90 -14.12 -22.93
CA VAL A 219 6.53 -13.37 -21.82
C VAL A 219 7.99 -13.78 -21.62
N ARG A 220 8.30 -15.08 -21.66
CA ARG A 220 9.69 -15.57 -21.54
C ARG A 220 10.56 -15.08 -22.69
N GLU A 221 10.07 -15.17 -23.92
CA GLU A 221 10.77 -14.69 -25.11
C GLU A 221 11.03 -13.18 -25.03
N ALA A 222 10.04 -12.40 -24.61
CA ALA A 222 10.14 -10.96 -24.44
C ALA A 222 11.19 -10.54 -23.41
N LEU A 223 11.43 -11.35 -22.38
CA LEU A 223 12.39 -11.08 -21.32
C LEU A 223 13.81 -11.61 -21.61
N GLU A 224 13.99 -12.47 -22.61
CA GLU A 224 15.32 -13.02 -22.95
C GLU A 224 16.41 -11.95 -23.18
N PRO A 225 16.17 -10.84 -23.90
CA PRO A 225 17.18 -9.79 -24.03
C PRO A 225 17.57 -9.17 -22.71
N VAL A 226 16.60 -8.94 -21.82
CA VAL A 226 16.82 -8.34 -20.48
C VAL A 226 17.76 -9.23 -19.64
N TRP A 227 17.54 -10.57 -19.69
CA TRP A 227 18.42 -11.50 -18.97
C TRP A 227 19.86 -11.50 -19.49
N ARG A 228 20.09 -11.15 -20.75
CA ARG A 228 21.43 -10.95 -21.32
C ARG A 228 22.04 -9.58 -21.02
N GLY A 229 21.30 -8.70 -20.34
CA GLY A 229 21.76 -7.35 -19.97
C GLY A 229 21.37 -6.26 -20.95
N ASP A 230 20.53 -6.55 -21.95
CA ASP A 230 20.01 -5.53 -22.86
C ASP A 230 18.98 -4.69 -22.11
N VAL A 231 19.26 -3.39 -21.95
CA VAL A 231 18.34 -2.44 -21.34
C VAL A 231 17.51 -1.80 -22.44
N PRO A 232 16.18 -1.95 -22.44
CA PRO A 232 15.33 -1.29 -23.42
C PRO A 232 15.49 0.24 -23.37
N SER A 233 15.58 0.88 -24.54
CA SER A 233 15.65 2.35 -24.65
C SER A 233 14.28 3.02 -24.50
N GLU A 234 13.22 2.26 -24.62
CA GLU A 234 11.83 2.69 -24.44
C GLU A 234 11.30 2.09 -23.15
N GLY A 235 10.24 2.69 -22.57
CA GLY A 235 9.61 2.21 -21.34
C GLY A 235 8.10 2.33 -21.39
N GLY A 236 7.47 2.01 -20.26
CA GLY A 236 6.03 2.15 -20.10
C GLY A 236 5.20 1.17 -20.95
N TRP A 237 3.93 1.48 -21.11
CA TRP A 237 2.99 0.62 -21.83
C TRP A 237 3.33 0.38 -23.31
N PRO A 238 3.83 1.36 -24.09
CA PRO A 238 4.25 1.14 -25.47
C PRO A 238 5.28 0.02 -25.62
N LEU A 239 6.18 -0.16 -24.65
CA LEU A 239 7.12 -1.28 -24.67
C LEU A 239 6.41 -2.63 -24.41
N VAL A 240 5.42 -2.69 -23.53
CA VAL A 240 4.62 -3.91 -23.30
C VAL A 240 3.91 -4.33 -24.60
N GLU A 241 3.30 -3.36 -25.30
CA GLU A 241 2.64 -3.61 -26.60
C GLU A 241 3.62 -4.10 -27.67
N LYS A 242 4.81 -3.54 -27.70
CA LYS A 242 5.86 -3.97 -28.65
C LYS A 242 6.35 -5.40 -28.34
N LEU A 243 6.44 -5.76 -27.08
CA LEU A 243 6.97 -7.06 -26.63
C LEU A 243 5.96 -8.19 -26.77
N LEU A 244 4.68 -7.95 -26.45
CA LEU A 244 3.63 -8.97 -26.49
C LEU A 244 2.75 -8.93 -27.75
N GLY A 245 2.83 -7.85 -28.54
CA GLY A 245 1.84 -7.51 -29.55
C GLY A 245 0.64 -6.78 -28.93
N GLY A 246 0.08 -5.80 -29.65
CA GLY A 246 -0.96 -4.90 -29.12
C GLY A 246 -2.21 -5.60 -28.59
N GLU A 247 -2.71 -6.61 -29.31
CA GLU A 247 -3.91 -7.36 -28.91
C GLU A 247 -3.68 -8.15 -27.63
N THR A 248 -2.56 -8.88 -27.52
CA THR A 248 -2.19 -9.66 -26.33
C THR A 248 -1.96 -8.74 -25.13
N ALA A 249 -1.22 -7.66 -25.29
CA ALA A 249 -0.99 -6.68 -24.24
C ALA A 249 -2.32 -6.11 -23.73
N ALA A 250 -3.19 -5.66 -24.63
CA ALA A 250 -4.50 -5.12 -24.28
C ALA A 250 -5.38 -6.14 -23.52
N ALA A 251 -5.41 -7.40 -23.97
CA ALA A 251 -6.18 -8.45 -23.31
C ALA A 251 -5.67 -8.73 -21.87
N THR A 252 -4.34 -8.80 -21.67
CA THR A 252 -3.76 -8.94 -20.30
C THR A 252 -4.11 -7.76 -19.41
N ARG A 253 -4.08 -6.53 -19.94
CA ARG A 253 -4.42 -5.32 -19.21
C ARG A 253 -5.88 -5.30 -18.80
N VAL A 254 -6.80 -5.56 -19.75
CA VAL A 254 -8.24 -5.60 -19.49
C VAL A 254 -8.58 -6.60 -18.38
N TRP A 255 -7.99 -7.80 -18.43
CA TRP A 255 -8.16 -8.80 -17.38
C TRP A 255 -7.68 -8.29 -16.01
N ARG A 256 -6.46 -7.80 -15.93
CA ARG A 256 -5.85 -7.37 -14.67
C ARG A 256 -6.56 -6.16 -14.06
N GLU A 257 -6.86 -5.16 -14.87
CA GLU A 257 -7.62 -3.98 -14.42
C GLU A 257 -9.03 -4.37 -13.95
N GLY A 258 -9.71 -5.24 -14.67
CA GLY A 258 -11.04 -5.74 -14.27
C GLY A 258 -11.04 -6.44 -12.91
N VAL A 259 -10.04 -7.29 -12.66
CA VAL A 259 -9.86 -7.97 -11.36
C VAL A 259 -9.58 -6.97 -10.24
N ALA A 260 -8.66 -6.02 -10.46
CA ALA A 260 -8.30 -5.01 -9.46
C ALA A 260 -9.48 -4.08 -9.13
N ARG A 261 -10.15 -3.54 -10.13
CA ARG A 261 -11.33 -2.68 -9.97
C ARG A 261 -12.44 -3.39 -9.19
N SER A 262 -12.80 -4.61 -9.58
CA SER A 262 -13.81 -5.39 -8.89
C SER A 262 -13.46 -5.66 -7.43
N LEU A 263 -12.17 -5.89 -7.10
CA LEU A 263 -11.74 -6.04 -5.72
C LEU A 263 -11.85 -4.71 -4.95
N GLN A 264 -11.38 -3.62 -5.53
CA GLN A 264 -11.44 -2.28 -4.93
C GLN A 264 -12.88 -1.87 -4.61
N GLU A 265 -13.80 -2.03 -5.57
CA GLU A 265 -15.23 -1.77 -5.38
C GLU A 265 -15.80 -2.61 -4.23
N THR A 266 -15.52 -3.92 -4.23
CA THR A 266 -16.03 -4.85 -3.22
C THR A 266 -15.51 -4.48 -1.82
N VAL A 267 -14.23 -4.20 -1.70
CA VAL A 267 -13.60 -3.83 -0.41
C VAL A 267 -14.15 -2.51 0.11
N VAL A 268 -14.20 -1.47 -0.72
CA VAL A 268 -14.70 -0.16 -0.30
C VAL A 268 -16.17 -0.24 0.09
N ALA A 269 -17.00 -0.96 -0.68
CA ALA A 269 -18.40 -1.16 -0.35
C ALA A 269 -18.57 -1.92 0.99
N ALA A 270 -17.79 -2.98 1.22
CA ALA A 270 -17.83 -3.75 2.45
C ALA A 270 -17.39 -2.94 3.68
N VAL A 271 -16.31 -2.17 3.56
CA VAL A 271 -15.86 -1.26 4.63
C VAL A 271 -16.92 -0.21 4.94
N ARG A 272 -17.50 0.44 3.93
CA ARG A 272 -18.56 1.44 4.12
C ARG A 272 -19.81 0.86 4.78
N ALA A 273 -20.18 -0.38 4.43
CA ALA A 273 -21.34 -1.05 5.03
C ALA A 273 -21.16 -1.35 6.53
N ALA A 274 -19.93 -1.54 6.97
CA ALA A 274 -19.58 -1.82 8.37
C ALA A 274 -19.23 -0.58 9.18
N ALA A 275 -18.84 0.50 8.52
CA ALA A 275 -18.33 1.73 9.15
C ALA A 275 -19.45 2.68 9.59
N PRO A 276 -19.21 3.54 10.60
CA PRO A 276 -20.14 4.60 10.95
C PRO A 276 -20.25 5.65 9.84
N THR A 277 -21.35 6.40 9.85
CA THR A 277 -21.58 7.50 8.89
C THR A 277 -20.44 8.53 8.98
N GLY A 278 -19.93 8.95 7.82
CA GLY A 278 -18.81 9.91 7.72
C GLY A 278 -17.42 9.28 7.79
N PHE A 279 -17.33 7.97 7.92
CA PHE A 279 -16.05 7.25 7.90
C PHE A 279 -15.38 7.38 6.54
N GLN A 280 -14.13 7.84 6.51
CA GLN A 280 -13.39 8.13 5.29
C GLN A 280 -12.60 6.90 4.81
N VAL A 281 -12.70 6.57 3.52
CA VAL A 281 -11.96 5.45 2.91
C VAL A 281 -11.03 5.99 1.83
N LEU A 282 -9.73 5.92 2.07
CA LEU A 282 -8.68 6.32 1.13
C LEU A 282 -7.88 5.11 0.66
N LEU A 283 -7.35 5.15 -0.56
CA LEU A 283 -6.44 4.13 -1.08
C LEU A 283 -5.05 4.70 -1.35
N HIS A 284 -4.01 3.94 -1.01
CA HIS A 284 -2.67 4.17 -1.52
C HIS A 284 -2.64 3.78 -3.01
N ALA A 285 -2.40 4.76 -3.88
CA ALA A 285 -2.62 4.61 -5.32
C ALA A 285 -1.48 5.14 -6.18
N ASP A 286 -1.25 4.45 -7.30
CA ASP A 286 -0.43 4.88 -8.42
C ASP A 286 -1.36 5.16 -9.61
N PRO A 287 -1.26 6.32 -10.30
CA PRO A 287 -2.14 6.66 -11.42
C PRO A 287 -1.93 5.80 -12.66
N VAL A 288 -0.88 4.99 -12.70
CA VAL A 288 -0.58 4.09 -13.81
C VAL A 288 -1.19 2.71 -13.53
N SER A 289 -2.32 2.42 -14.15
CA SER A 289 -3.20 1.29 -13.82
C SER A 289 -2.54 -0.10 -13.89
N TYR A 290 -1.48 -0.27 -14.69
CA TYR A 290 -0.75 -1.54 -14.80
C TYR A 290 0.40 -1.69 -13.81
N HIS A 291 0.74 -0.66 -13.03
CA HIS A 291 1.74 -0.75 -11.98
C HIS A 291 1.30 -1.69 -10.83
N CYS A 292 2.28 -2.26 -10.16
CA CYS A 292 2.10 -3.19 -9.05
C CYS A 292 2.78 -2.65 -7.79
N GLY A 293 2.34 -3.12 -6.62
CA GLY A 293 3.02 -2.84 -5.37
C GLY A 293 2.14 -2.26 -4.27
N ALA A 294 2.78 -1.62 -3.30
CA ALA A 294 2.14 -1.03 -2.13
C ALA A 294 1.12 0.05 -2.53
N ASN A 295 1.48 0.91 -3.48
CA ASN A 295 0.55 1.84 -4.11
C ASN A 295 -0.06 1.14 -5.32
N ALA A 296 -1.30 0.71 -5.19
CA ALA A 296 -1.97 -0.04 -6.25
C ALA A 296 -2.13 0.80 -7.51
N GLY A 297 -1.78 0.22 -8.68
CA GLY A 297 -2.08 0.83 -9.96
C GLY A 297 -3.59 0.94 -10.18
N VAL A 298 -4.08 2.14 -10.46
CA VAL A 298 -5.51 2.43 -10.61
C VAL A 298 -5.79 3.30 -11.82
N ASP A 299 -7.04 3.27 -12.29
CA ASP A 299 -7.59 4.31 -13.13
C ASP A 299 -8.06 5.47 -12.24
N PRO A 300 -7.53 6.70 -12.41
CA PRO A 300 -7.86 7.82 -11.53
C PRO A 300 -9.35 8.17 -11.49
N GLY A 301 -10.02 8.16 -12.63
CA GLY A 301 -11.44 8.46 -12.71
C GLY A 301 -12.31 7.43 -12.00
N HIS A 302 -11.98 6.14 -12.19
CA HIS A 302 -12.68 5.04 -11.53
C HIS A 302 -12.48 5.08 -10.01
N ILE A 303 -11.23 5.12 -9.52
CA ILE A 303 -10.97 5.03 -8.08
C ILE A 303 -11.58 6.19 -7.29
N LEU A 304 -11.54 7.41 -7.82
CA LEU A 304 -12.20 8.58 -7.21
C LEU A 304 -13.73 8.51 -7.28
N SER A 305 -14.31 7.61 -8.10
CA SER A 305 -15.75 7.34 -8.08
C SER A 305 -16.15 6.35 -6.98
N VAL A 306 -15.19 5.57 -6.48
CA VAL A 306 -15.41 4.47 -5.54
C VAL A 306 -15.00 4.87 -4.12
N ALA A 307 -13.81 5.44 -3.95
CA ALA A 307 -13.26 5.85 -2.66
C ALA A 307 -13.46 7.35 -2.39
N ASP A 308 -13.23 7.79 -1.15
CA ASP A 308 -13.32 9.20 -0.75
C ASP A 308 -12.03 9.97 -1.12
N GLY A 309 -11.02 9.28 -1.61
CA GLY A 309 -9.78 9.87 -2.09
C GLY A 309 -8.63 8.88 -2.17
N VAL A 310 -7.45 9.41 -2.45
CA VAL A 310 -6.23 8.62 -2.62
C VAL A 310 -5.05 9.23 -1.86
N VAL A 311 -4.11 8.36 -1.50
CA VAL A 311 -2.79 8.69 -0.95
C VAL A 311 -1.75 8.37 -2.01
N VAL A 312 -1.02 9.38 -2.49
CA VAL A 312 -0.13 9.27 -3.65
C VAL A 312 1.32 9.50 -3.22
N PRO A 313 2.28 8.60 -3.54
CA PRO A 313 3.68 8.80 -3.19
C PRO A 313 4.28 9.98 -3.96
N CYS A 314 4.86 10.95 -3.24
CA CYS A 314 5.39 12.18 -3.80
C CYS A 314 6.87 12.44 -3.44
N THR A 315 7.55 11.54 -2.74
CA THR A 315 8.97 11.70 -2.38
C THR A 315 9.87 11.83 -3.62
N GLY A 316 9.52 11.19 -4.73
CA GLY A 316 10.20 11.31 -6.04
C GLY A 316 9.70 12.46 -6.92
N GLY A 317 8.71 13.23 -6.46
CA GLY A 317 8.09 14.31 -7.21
C GLY A 317 6.57 14.25 -7.20
N VAL A 318 5.92 15.37 -7.52
CA VAL A 318 4.47 15.54 -7.42
C VAL A 318 3.70 15.17 -8.69
N GLY A 319 4.39 14.80 -9.76
CA GLY A 319 3.78 14.42 -11.05
C GLY A 319 2.64 13.39 -10.94
N PRO A 320 2.76 12.35 -10.08
CA PRO A 320 1.69 11.36 -9.90
C PRO A 320 0.35 11.91 -9.38
N LEU A 321 0.31 13.13 -8.81
CA LEU A 321 -0.95 13.79 -8.39
C LEU A 321 -1.79 14.26 -9.57
N THR A 322 -1.15 14.70 -10.64
CA THR A 322 -1.82 15.37 -11.79
C THR A 322 -2.98 14.56 -12.37
N PRO A 323 -2.84 13.26 -12.70
CA PRO A 323 -3.94 12.49 -13.27
C PRO A 323 -5.17 12.37 -12.37
N PHE A 324 -5.00 12.45 -11.04
CA PHE A 324 -6.12 12.48 -10.09
C PHE A 324 -6.75 13.88 -10.01
N ALA A 325 -5.93 14.94 -9.97
CA ALA A 325 -6.41 16.31 -9.92
C ALA A 325 -7.24 16.68 -11.17
N GLU A 326 -6.85 16.19 -12.33
CA GLU A 326 -7.55 16.38 -13.60
C GLU A 326 -8.97 15.77 -13.62
N GLN A 327 -9.33 14.89 -12.67
CA GLN A 327 -10.68 14.35 -12.58
C GLN A 327 -11.71 15.36 -12.04
N GLY A 328 -11.28 16.50 -11.52
CA GLY A 328 -12.16 17.62 -11.11
C GLY A 328 -13.15 17.26 -10.01
N ARG A 329 -12.75 16.40 -9.07
CA ARG A 329 -13.58 15.98 -7.93
C ARG A 329 -13.19 16.75 -6.67
N ASP A 330 -13.73 17.95 -6.51
CA ASP A 330 -13.40 18.89 -5.42
C ASP A 330 -13.62 18.33 -4.01
N ALA A 331 -14.50 17.35 -3.84
CA ALA A 331 -14.79 16.73 -2.56
C ALA A 331 -13.85 15.54 -2.22
N ALA A 332 -13.07 15.06 -3.20
CA ALA A 332 -12.18 13.92 -2.98
C ALA A 332 -10.87 14.37 -2.29
N VAL A 333 -10.40 13.57 -1.34
CA VAL A 333 -9.08 13.80 -0.73
C VAL A 333 -7.99 13.36 -1.71
N LEU A 334 -7.14 14.30 -2.09
CA LEU A 334 -5.90 14.02 -2.79
C LEU A 334 -4.74 14.26 -1.82
N ALA A 335 -4.22 13.20 -1.19
CA ALA A 335 -3.19 13.28 -0.19
C ALA A 335 -1.80 13.01 -0.78
N ALA A 336 -0.91 14.00 -0.69
CA ALA A 336 0.49 13.86 -1.08
C ALA A 336 1.30 13.21 0.05
N ASN A 337 1.90 12.04 -0.20
CA ASN A 337 2.69 11.31 0.79
C ASN A 337 4.19 11.56 0.58
N PHE A 338 4.83 12.15 1.60
CA PHE A 338 6.27 12.44 1.63
C PHE A 338 6.97 11.64 2.72
N THR A 339 8.09 11.03 2.38
CA THR A 339 8.99 10.45 3.37
C THR A 339 9.71 11.58 4.13
N VAL A 340 9.53 11.61 5.45
CA VAL A 340 10.17 12.61 6.36
C VAL A 340 11.29 12.00 7.19
N VAL A 341 11.79 10.85 6.77
CA VAL A 341 12.90 10.14 7.41
C VAL A 341 14.13 10.27 6.51
N SER A 342 15.09 11.08 6.90
CA SER A 342 16.30 11.35 6.09
C SER A 342 17.06 10.06 5.74
N GLY A 343 17.18 9.12 6.70
CA GLY A 343 17.83 7.82 6.49
C GLY A 343 17.11 6.87 5.52
N MET A 344 15.90 7.21 5.10
CA MET A 344 15.07 6.47 4.13
C MET A 344 14.89 7.23 2.81
N GLY A 345 15.78 8.18 2.52
CA GLY A 345 15.71 8.99 1.30
C GLY A 345 14.71 10.14 1.37
N GLY A 346 14.16 10.42 2.53
CA GLY A 346 13.28 11.57 2.77
C GLY A 346 14.07 12.88 2.89
N SER A 347 13.38 13.99 2.68
CA SER A 347 13.97 15.34 2.75
C SER A 347 13.10 16.26 3.59
N PRO A 348 13.03 16.08 4.94
CA PRO A 348 12.16 16.89 5.80
C PRO A 348 12.52 18.38 5.74
N GLY A 349 13.76 18.73 5.44
CA GLY A 349 14.21 20.13 5.28
C GLY A 349 13.62 20.84 4.05
N THR A 350 13.12 20.12 3.05
CA THR A 350 12.46 20.70 1.86
C THR A 350 10.93 20.58 1.91
N LEU A 351 10.39 20.08 3.01
CA LEU A 351 8.95 19.79 3.14
C LEU A 351 8.04 20.99 2.84
N ALA A 352 8.47 22.22 3.16
CA ALA A 352 7.71 23.43 2.85
C ALA A 352 7.52 23.60 1.32
N ASP A 353 8.61 23.48 0.58
CA ASP A 353 8.60 23.59 -0.88
C ASP A 353 7.86 22.41 -1.53
N ASP A 354 8.06 21.21 -0.98
CA ASP A 354 7.36 20.00 -1.43
C ASP A 354 5.85 20.12 -1.23
N ALA A 355 5.41 20.62 -0.07
CA ALA A 355 4.02 20.87 0.23
C ALA A 355 3.41 21.96 -0.68
N ALA A 356 4.17 23.03 -0.97
CA ALA A 356 3.74 24.06 -1.90
C ALA A 356 3.57 23.51 -3.33
N ARG A 357 4.52 22.69 -3.80
CA ARG A 357 4.43 22.02 -5.11
C ARG A 357 3.25 21.04 -5.15
N ALA A 358 3.02 20.26 -4.09
CA ALA A 358 1.90 19.35 -4.01
C ALA A 358 0.56 20.09 -4.05
N ALA A 359 0.43 21.21 -3.32
CA ALA A 359 -0.75 22.05 -3.37
C ALA A 359 -1.01 22.61 -4.77
N ALA A 360 0.03 23.07 -5.45
CA ALA A 360 -0.06 23.55 -6.84
C ALA A 360 -0.45 22.43 -7.82
N ALA A 361 -0.12 21.17 -7.51
CA ALA A 361 -0.52 20.00 -8.29
C ALA A 361 -1.90 19.42 -7.85
N GLY A 362 -2.64 20.13 -6.99
CA GLY A 362 -4.01 19.76 -6.60
C GLY A 362 -4.14 18.97 -5.31
N ALA A 363 -3.07 18.71 -4.56
CA ALA A 363 -3.17 18.03 -3.27
C ALA A 363 -3.97 18.86 -2.26
N SER A 364 -4.90 18.20 -1.56
CA SER A 364 -5.71 18.78 -0.48
C SER A 364 -5.13 18.52 0.91
N GLU A 365 -4.37 17.43 1.07
CA GLU A 365 -3.80 16.98 2.33
C GLU A 365 -2.35 16.49 2.18
N LEU A 366 -1.64 16.40 3.31
CA LEU A 366 -0.31 15.82 3.40
C LEU A 366 -0.33 14.51 4.20
N ARG A 367 0.53 13.58 3.81
CA ARG A 367 0.90 12.39 4.58
C ARG A 367 2.39 12.39 4.81
N LEU A 368 2.80 12.17 6.05
CA LEU A 368 4.19 12.26 6.50
C LEU A 368 4.67 10.87 6.94
N TYR A 369 5.39 10.21 6.07
CA TYR A 369 5.92 8.88 6.31
C TYR A 369 7.37 9.00 6.84
N HIS A 370 7.67 8.67 8.04
CA HIS A 370 6.99 8.03 9.14
C HIS A 370 7.44 8.68 10.46
N ALA A 371 6.52 9.20 11.28
CA ALA A 371 6.88 9.96 12.49
C ALA A 371 7.57 9.08 13.54
N GLY A 372 7.21 7.81 13.66
CA GLY A 372 7.85 6.88 14.60
C GLY A 372 9.30 6.58 14.28
N LEU A 373 9.66 6.55 12.98
CA LEU A 373 10.99 6.21 12.48
C LEU A 373 11.95 7.41 12.39
N ALA A 374 11.40 8.62 12.23
CA ALA A 374 12.16 9.85 12.01
C ALA A 374 13.04 10.21 13.23
N SER A 375 14.18 10.82 12.99
CA SER A 375 15.02 11.38 14.04
C SER A 375 14.38 12.63 14.69
N ASP A 376 14.91 13.09 15.82
CA ASP A 376 14.45 14.35 16.43
C ASP A 376 14.68 15.53 15.48
N GLY A 377 15.83 15.57 14.79
CA GLY A 377 16.13 16.62 13.81
C GLY A 377 15.17 16.61 12.61
N ASP A 378 14.77 15.43 12.13
CA ASP A 378 13.75 15.31 11.06
C ASP A 378 12.40 15.85 11.53
N LEU A 379 11.98 15.50 12.78
CA LEU A 379 10.72 15.95 13.35
C LEU A 379 10.72 17.45 13.68
N ASP A 380 11.85 18.02 14.08
CA ASP A 380 11.99 19.46 14.29
C ASP A 380 11.81 20.23 12.98
N ALA A 381 12.36 19.72 11.88
CA ALA A 381 12.13 20.28 10.55
C ALA A 381 10.64 20.22 10.16
N VAL A 382 9.99 19.07 10.36
CA VAL A 382 8.54 18.89 10.11
C VAL A 382 7.73 19.89 10.95
N ARG A 383 8.02 19.99 12.25
CA ARG A 383 7.32 20.91 13.17
C ARG A 383 7.44 22.34 12.68
N THR A 384 8.63 22.78 12.32
CA THR A 384 8.87 24.15 11.82
C THR A 384 8.00 24.47 10.61
N VAL A 385 7.82 23.51 9.70
CA VAL A 385 6.97 23.68 8.51
C VAL A 385 5.49 23.75 8.87
N LEU A 386 5.02 22.87 9.76
CA LEU A 386 3.59 22.74 10.04
C LEU A 386 3.06 23.79 11.03
N THR A 387 3.90 24.30 11.95
CA THR A 387 3.50 25.27 12.96
C THR A 387 3.96 26.70 12.65
N GLY A 388 4.80 26.89 11.63
CA GLY A 388 5.48 28.14 11.33
C GLY A 388 6.70 28.37 12.23
N PRO A 389 7.52 29.38 11.92
CA PRO A 389 8.61 29.74 12.81
C PRO A 389 8.05 30.17 14.17
N ALA A 390 8.64 29.59 15.24
CA ALA A 390 8.33 29.96 16.62
C ALA A 390 8.71 31.41 16.91
#